data_e56430a4887bd51af420582b431dfc58
#
_entry.id   e56430a4887bd51af420582b431dfc58
#
_cell.length_a   1.000
_cell.length_b   1.000
_cell.length_c   1.000
_cell.angle_alpha   90.00
_cell.angle_beta   90.00
_cell.angle_gamma   90.00
#
_symmetry.space_group_name_H-M   'P 1'
#
loop_
_entity.id
_entity.type
_entity.pdbx_description
1 polymer ?
#
loop_
_entity_poly.entity_id
_entity_poly.type
_entity_poly.pdbx_seq_one_letter_code
_entity_poly.pdbx_strand_id
1 'polypeptide(L)'
;FFILPSQLFCNVCKRCDKDDNLNETLEKVFTSIEASAKGTDSEDDFKGLFDDIDVNSNKLGATVTKRNEMLVKLMNGINSMNLGNGDYNDNSIDAFGDAYEYLMGMYASNAGKSGGEYYTPQEVSELLTKITLVGKKTVNKVYDPACGSGSLLLKFAKILGSDNVRLGFYGQEINITTYNLCRINMFLHDVSYDKFNTKLGDTLIDPKHWDDEPFELIVSNPPYSIKWAGDDNPLLINDPRFAPAGVLAPKSKADLAFIM
;
A
#
# COMPACT_ATOMS: atom_id res chain seq x y z
N PHE A 1 12.28 -13.26 -5.31
CA PHE A 1 13.27 -12.50 -4.50
C PHE A 1 13.84 -13.35 -3.38
N PHE A 2 14.94 -12.91 -2.79
CA PHE A 2 15.54 -13.52 -1.60
C PHE A 2 16.19 -12.47 -0.70
N ILE A 3 16.31 -12.81 0.59
CA ILE A 3 17.01 -12.01 1.59
C ILE A 3 18.17 -12.85 2.13
N LEU A 4 19.39 -12.32 2.07
CA LEU A 4 20.55 -13.01 2.61
C LEU A 4 20.46 -13.11 4.14
N PRO A 5 20.98 -14.19 4.77
CA PRO A 5 20.96 -14.32 6.23
C PRO A 5 21.56 -13.11 6.97
N SER A 6 22.60 -12.48 6.41
CA SER A 6 23.23 -11.27 6.96
C SER A 6 22.35 -10.01 6.88
N GLN A 7 21.31 -10.02 6.06
CA GLN A 7 20.38 -8.94 5.82
C GLN A 7 19.07 -9.09 6.58
N LEU A 8 18.83 -10.23 7.20
CA LEU A 8 17.67 -10.42 8.06
C LEU A 8 17.69 -9.39 9.21
N PHE A 9 16.53 -8.82 9.51
CA PHE A 9 16.36 -7.78 10.53
C PHE A 9 17.03 -8.15 11.85
N CYS A 10 16.81 -9.37 12.35
CA CYS A 10 17.40 -9.84 13.60
C CYS A 10 18.93 -9.86 13.57
N ASN A 11 19.55 -10.14 12.41
CA ASN A 11 21.00 -10.20 12.27
C ASN A 11 21.61 -8.80 12.06
N VAL A 12 20.90 -7.89 11.41
CA VAL A 12 21.30 -6.46 11.33
C VAL A 12 21.17 -5.83 12.71
N CYS A 13 20.07 -6.05 13.42
CA CYS A 13 19.80 -5.49 14.75
C CYS A 13 20.85 -5.92 15.79
N LYS A 14 21.32 -7.17 15.77
CA LYS A 14 22.38 -7.65 16.69
C LYS A 14 23.70 -6.85 16.62
N ARG A 15 23.94 -6.15 15.52
CA ARG A 15 25.19 -5.39 15.29
C ARG A 15 24.95 -3.89 15.12
N CYS A 16 23.71 -3.43 15.10
CA CYS A 16 23.36 -2.05 14.80
C CYS A 16 24.03 -1.04 15.76
N ASP A 17 24.16 -1.38 17.05
CA ASP A 17 24.81 -0.53 18.07
C ASP A 17 26.31 -0.31 17.83
N LYS A 18 26.94 -1.14 16.99
CA LYS A 18 28.39 -1.11 16.69
C LYS A 18 28.69 -0.73 15.25
N ASP A 19 27.65 -0.41 14.46
CA ASP A 19 27.78 -0.06 13.05
C ASP A 19 27.73 1.48 12.90
N ASP A 20 28.89 2.11 12.82
CA ASP A 20 29.02 3.55 12.64
C ASP A 20 28.42 4.05 11.30
N ASN A 21 28.18 3.13 10.35
CA ASN A 21 27.61 3.38 9.04
C ASN A 21 26.25 2.65 8.84
N LEU A 22 25.46 2.52 9.89
CA LEU A 22 24.20 1.79 9.87
C LEU A 22 23.24 2.27 8.77
N ASN A 23 23.20 3.57 8.50
CA ASN A 23 22.42 4.15 7.40
C ASN A 23 22.83 3.55 6.04
N GLU A 24 24.11 3.44 5.74
CA GLU A 24 24.59 2.80 4.50
C GLU A 24 24.34 1.30 4.48
N THR A 25 24.43 0.65 5.64
CA THR A 25 24.14 -0.78 5.78
C THR A 25 22.67 -1.06 5.43
N LEU A 26 21.74 -0.25 5.95
CA LEU A 26 20.31 -0.40 5.66
C LEU A 26 20.01 -0.10 4.18
N GLU A 27 20.58 0.95 3.61
CA GLU A 27 20.42 1.28 2.19
C GLU A 27 20.90 0.14 1.29
N LYS A 28 22.05 -0.47 1.61
CA LYS A 28 22.54 -1.67 0.90
C LYS A 28 21.63 -2.87 1.04
N VAL A 29 21.01 -3.06 2.21
CA VAL A 29 20.03 -4.13 2.44
C VAL A 29 18.82 -3.92 1.54
N PHE A 30 18.22 -2.74 1.52
CA PHE A 30 17.06 -2.42 0.69
C PHE A 30 17.36 -2.61 -0.79
N THR A 31 18.44 -2.01 -1.29
CA THR A 31 18.88 -2.17 -2.68
C THR A 31 19.15 -3.63 -3.05
N SER A 32 19.71 -4.42 -2.13
CA SER A 32 19.98 -5.84 -2.38
C SER A 32 18.71 -6.67 -2.47
N ILE A 33 17.70 -6.37 -1.65
CA ILE A 33 16.39 -7.05 -1.70
C ILE A 33 15.72 -6.77 -3.06
N GLU A 34 15.64 -5.52 -3.48
CA GLU A 34 15.08 -5.15 -4.78
C GLU A 34 15.86 -5.79 -5.94
N ALA A 35 17.19 -5.74 -5.88
CA ALA A 35 18.05 -6.33 -6.91
C ALA A 35 17.88 -7.85 -7.02
N SER A 36 17.51 -8.54 -5.93
CA SER A 36 17.30 -9.98 -5.92
C SER A 36 16.07 -10.43 -6.72
N ALA A 37 15.13 -9.53 -6.95
CA ALA A 37 13.93 -9.77 -7.78
C ALA A 37 14.17 -9.49 -9.26
N LYS A 38 15.27 -8.83 -9.62
CA LYS A 38 15.57 -8.45 -10.99
C LYS A 38 15.70 -9.67 -11.92
N GLY A 39 14.99 -9.64 -13.05
CA GLY A 39 14.92 -10.75 -14.00
C GLY A 39 14.02 -11.91 -13.57
N THR A 40 13.23 -11.73 -12.51
CA THR A 40 12.19 -12.67 -12.08
C THR A 40 10.80 -12.11 -12.36
N ASP A 41 9.78 -12.96 -12.28
CA ASP A 41 8.38 -12.55 -12.51
C ASP A 41 7.88 -11.52 -11.47
N SER A 42 8.56 -11.40 -10.32
CA SER A 42 8.24 -10.42 -9.28
C SER A 42 9.06 -9.11 -9.36
N GLU A 43 9.80 -8.89 -10.44
CA GLU A 43 10.65 -7.68 -10.57
C GLU A 43 9.86 -6.39 -10.40
N ASP A 44 8.72 -6.27 -11.07
CA ASP A 44 7.89 -5.06 -11.02
C ASP A 44 7.33 -4.79 -9.63
N ASP A 45 7.07 -5.84 -8.84
CA ASP A 45 6.52 -5.71 -7.49
C ASP A 45 7.56 -5.25 -6.46
N PHE A 46 8.85 -5.51 -6.72
CA PHE A 46 9.95 -5.10 -5.85
C PHE A 46 10.65 -3.82 -6.28
N LYS A 47 10.52 -3.42 -7.53
CA LYS A 47 11.16 -2.21 -8.05
C LYS A 47 10.70 -0.97 -7.30
N GLY A 48 11.66 -0.25 -6.71
CA GLY A 48 11.41 0.98 -5.94
C GLY A 48 10.54 0.76 -4.69
N LEU A 49 10.52 -0.45 -4.14
CA LEU A 49 9.72 -0.78 -2.95
C LEU A 49 10.14 0.02 -1.72
N PHE A 50 11.41 0.39 -1.65
CA PHE A 50 12.00 1.14 -0.53
C PHE A 50 12.39 2.57 -0.90
N ASP A 51 11.99 3.09 -2.08
CA ASP A 51 12.39 4.43 -2.55
C ASP A 51 11.92 5.58 -1.65
N ASP A 52 10.87 5.38 -0.87
CA ASP A 52 10.35 6.36 0.09
C ASP A 52 10.99 6.26 1.49
N ILE A 53 11.91 5.30 1.72
CA ILE A 53 12.62 5.13 2.99
C ILE A 53 13.98 5.83 2.93
N ASP A 54 14.04 7.10 3.34
CA ASP A 54 15.28 7.89 3.39
C ASP A 54 16.00 7.75 4.74
N VAL A 55 16.89 6.77 4.85
CA VAL A 55 17.74 6.55 6.03
C VAL A 55 18.80 7.62 6.23
N ASN A 56 18.99 8.48 5.23
CA ASN A 56 19.93 9.62 5.25
C ASN A 56 19.23 10.95 5.54
N SER A 57 17.92 10.93 5.78
CA SER A 57 17.12 12.14 6.00
C SER A 57 17.62 12.99 7.18
N ASN A 58 17.69 14.30 6.98
CA ASN A 58 17.96 15.25 8.04
C ASN A 58 16.90 15.25 9.15
N LYS A 59 15.70 14.70 8.90
CA LYS A 59 14.66 14.49 9.92
C LYS A 59 15.07 13.49 10.99
N LEU A 60 15.96 12.54 10.67
CA LEU A 60 16.53 11.59 11.62
C LEU A 60 17.64 12.20 12.45
N GLY A 61 18.34 13.21 11.92
CA GLY A 61 19.41 13.93 12.60
C GLY A 61 20.29 14.73 11.65
N ALA A 62 20.86 15.82 12.13
CA ALA A 62 21.68 16.73 11.32
C ALA A 62 23.05 16.16 10.91
N THR A 63 23.52 15.12 11.60
CA THR A 63 24.80 14.43 11.31
C THR A 63 24.58 12.95 11.11
N VAL A 64 25.49 12.26 10.43
CA VAL A 64 25.47 10.80 10.25
C VAL A 64 25.34 10.09 11.60
N THR A 65 26.15 10.48 12.58
CA THR A 65 26.11 9.91 13.93
C THR A 65 24.70 10.02 14.55
N LYS A 66 24.08 11.20 14.50
CA LYS A 66 22.72 11.39 15.05
C LYS A 66 21.67 10.60 14.29
N ARG A 67 21.79 10.49 12.97
CA ARG A 67 20.90 9.65 12.17
C ARG A 67 21.02 8.18 12.57
N ASN A 68 22.26 7.68 12.69
CA ASN A 68 22.49 6.29 13.11
C ASN A 68 22.02 6.03 14.54
N GLU A 69 22.22 6.94 15.50
CA GLU A 69 21.63 6.84 16.83
C GLU A 69 20.09 6.71 16.81
N MET A 70 19.42 7.45 15.91
CA MET A 70 17.97 7.37 15.78
C MET A 70 17.55 6.05 15.12
N LEU A 71 18.27 5.59 14.09
CA LEU A 71 18.03 4.31 13.46
C LEU A 71 18.22 3.14 14.43
N VAL A 72 19.27 3.17 15.26
CA VAL A 72 19.49 2.20 16.34
C VAL A 72 18.32 2.17 17.32
N LYS A 73 17.84 3.33 17.77
CA LYS A 73 16.66 3.40 18.65
C LYS A 73 15.43 2.80 18.01
N LEU A 74 15.19 3.11 16.74
CA LEU A 74 14.07 2.56 15.97
C LEU A 74 14.18 1.03 15.85
N MET A 75 15.33 0.52 15.43
CA MET A 75 15.55 -0.91 15.29
C MET A 75 15.40 -1.66 16.62
N ASN A 76 15.96 -1.14 17.70
CA ASN A 76 15.82 -1.74 19.03
C ASN A 76 14.37 -1.66 19.53
N GLY A 77 13.65 -0.59 19.23
CA GLY A 77 12.21 -0.46 19.50
C GLY A 77 11.41 -1.56 18.79
N ILE A 78 11.61 -1.73 17.48
CA ILE A 78 10.96 -2.79 16.71
C ILE A 78 11.35 -4.19 17.24
N ASN A 79 12.63 -4.41 17.53
CA ASN A 79 13.12 -5.69 18.05
C ASN A 79 12.54 -6.06 19.43
N SER A 80 12.12 -5.06 20.21
CA SER A 80 11.46 -5.28 21.51
C SER A 80 9.97 -5.61 21.39
N MET A 81 9.37 -5.43 20.23
CA MET A 81 7.97 -5.77 19.98
C MET A 81 7.80 -7.28 19.88
N ASN A 82 6.78 -7.82 20.53
CA ASN A 82 6.38 -9.20 20.32
C ASN A 82 5.48 -9.28 19.08
N LEU A 83 6.09 -9.52 17.93
CA LEU A 83 5.40 -9.62 16.65
C LEU A 83 4.87 -11.03 16.37
N GLY A 84 4.80 -11.88 17.40
CA GLY A 84 4.39 -13.28 17.31
C GLY A 84 5.58 -14.21 17.07
N ASN A 85 5.56 -15.38 17.70
CA ASN A 85 6.53 -16.44 17.48
C ASN A 85 6.01 -17.40 16.40
N GLY A 86 6.23 -17.06 15.14
CA GLY A 86 6.58 -18.00 14.08
C GLY A 86 5.70 -19.18 13.72
N ASP A 87 4.57 -19.44 14.32
CA ASP A 87 3.58 -20.34 13.75
C ASP A 87 2.70 -19.54 12.78
N TYR A 88 3.14 -19.49 11.53
CA TYR A 88 2.50 -18.76 10.43
C TYR A 88 1.05 -19.21 10.14
N ASN A 89 0.55 -20.21 10.84
CA ASN A 89 -0.80 -20.75 10.67
C ASN A 89 -1.85 -20.17 11.63
N ASP A 90 -1.45 -19.35 12.61
CA ASP A 90 -2.38 -18.79 13.60
C ASP A 90 -2.26 -17.25 13.63
N ASN A 91 -3.17 -16.56 12.95
CA ASN A 91 -3.57 -15.14 13.17
C ASN A 91 -2.48 -14.04 13.37
N SER A 92 -1.18 -14.33 13.28
CA SER A 92 -0.11 -13.36 13.50
C SER A 92 -0.04 -12.30 12.41
N ILE A 93 -0.52 -12.59 11.21
CA ILE A 93 -0.59 -11.67 10.08
C ILE A 93 -1.66 -10.59 10.32
N ASP A 94 -2.80 -10.96 10.91
CA ASP A 94 -3.82 -9.99 11.32
C ASP A 94 -3.30 -9.01 12.39
N ALA A 95 -2.46 -9.46 13.32
CA ALA A 95 -1.86 -8.58 14.32
C ALA A 95 -0.95 -7.50 13.71
N PHE A 96 -0.27 -7.80 12.59
CA PHE A 96 0.53 -6.82 11.85
C PHE A 96 -0.36 -5.79 11.13
N GLY A 97 -1.40 -6.24 10.47
CA GLY A 97 -2.40 -5.39 9.84
C GLY A 97 -3.07 -4.48 10.87
N ASP A 98 -3.52 -5.04 11.97
CA ASP A 98 -4.17 -4.30 13.06
C ASP A 98 -3.23 -3.29 13.74
N ALA A 99 -1.96 -3.67 13.99
CA ALA A 99 -0.95 -2.75 14.54
C ALA A 99 -0.62 -1.61 13.57
N TYR A 100 -0.53 -1.91 12.28
CA TYR A 100 -0.32 -0.90 11.24
C TYR A 100 -1.52 0.06 11.16
N GLU A 101 -2.72 -0.44 11.14
CA GLU A 101 -3.94 0.35 11.14
C GLU A 101 -4.07 1.22 12.39
N TYR A 102 -3.72 0.70 13.55
CA TYR A 102 -3.64 1.47 14.78
C TYR A 102 -2.65 2.63 14.68
N LEU A 103 -1.44 2.37 14.16
CA LEU A 103 -0.42 3.40 13.94
C LEU A 103 -0.89 4.46 12.93
N MET A 104 -1.55 4.06 11.85
CA MET A 104 -2.12 4.99 10.87
C MET A 104 -3.24 5.83 11.46
N GLY A 105 -4.13 5.25 12.26
CA GLY A 105 -5.17 5.97 12.97
C GLY A 105 -4.60 7.01 13.94
N MET A 106 -3.54 6.65 14.69
CA MET A 106 -2.83 7.58 15.58
C MET A 106 -2.11 8.69 14.79
N TYR A 107 -1.49 8.35 13.66
CA TYR A 107 -0.78 9.33 12.84
C TYR A 107 -1.77 10.32 12.20
N ALA A 108 -2.88 9.85 11.68
CA ALA A 108 -3.93 10.68 11.10
C ALA A 108 -4.54 11.65 12.13
N SER A 109 -4.80 11.19 13.37
CA SER A 109 -5.33 12.03 14.43
C SER A 109 -4.33 13.11 14.89
N ASN A 110 -3.03 12.81 14.90
CA ASN A 110 -1.98 13.75 15.28
C ASN A 110 -1.61 14.74 14.16
N ALA A 111 -1.82 14.37 12.90
CA ALA A 111 -1.49 15.22 11.75
C ALA A 111 -2.58 16.26 11.43
N GLY A 112 -3.69 16.29 12.17
CA GLY A 112 -4.81 17.23 11.93
C GLY A 112 -5.50 17.06 10.57
N LYS A 113 -5.23 15.97 9.87
CA LYS A 113 -5.91 15.57 8.64
C LYS A 113 -7.02 14.59 8.98
N SER A 114 -8.13 14.66 8.27
CA SER A 114 -9.23 13.72 8.46
C SER A 114 -8.70 12.30 8.23
N GLY A 115 -8.84 11.42 9.22
CA GLY A 115 -8.32 10.05 9.18
C GLY A 115 -8.79 9.22 7.98
N GLY A 116 -9.85 9.66 7.28
CA GLY A 116 -10.37 9.03 6.08
C GLY A 116 -9.49 9.16 4.83
N GLU A 117 -8.46 10.03 4.82
CA GLU A 117 -7.55 10.15 3.68
C GLU A 117 -6.51 9.02 3.61
N TYR A 118 -6.31 8.28 4.71
CA TYR A 118 -5.23 7.29 4.79
C TYR A 118 -5.69 5.89 5.15
N TYR A 119 -6.96 5.72 5.57
CA TYR A 119 -7.36 4.50 6.21
C TYR A 119 -8.88 4.29 6.22
N THR A 120 -9.30 3.11 5.82
CA THR A 120 -10.69 2.66 5.94
C THR A 120 -10.82 1.75 7.17
N PRO A 121 -11.68 2.09 8.16
CA PRO A 121 -11.89 1.22 9.32
C PRO A 121 -12.22 -0.21 8.93
N GLN A 122 -11.70 -1.19 9.69
CA GLN A 122 -11.85 -2.62 9.39
C GLN A 122 -13.31 -3.04 9.26
N GLU A 123 -14.16 -2.52 10.11
CA GLU A 123 -15.58 -2.82 10.12
C GLU A 123 -16.29 -2.31 8.86
N VAL A 124 -15.86 -1.15 8.37
CA VAL A 124 -16.37 -0.57 7.11
C VAL A 124 -15.89 -1.39 5.92
N SER A 125 -14.61 -1.74 5.88
CA SER A 125 -14.05 -2.60 4.84
C SER A 125 -14.73 -3.96 4.80
N GLU A 126 -15.01 -4.54 5.96
CA GLU A 126 -15.73 -5.82 6.09
C GLU A 126 -17.16 -5.70 5.58
N LEU A 127 -17.87 -4.63 5.96
CA LEU A 127 -19.24 -4.38 5.52
C LEU A 127 -19.33 -4.22 3.99
N LEU A 128 -18.47 -3.39 3.41
CA LEU A 128 -18.38 -3.17 1.96
C LEU A 128 -18.10 -4.47 1.22
N THR A 129 -17.13 -5.24 1.70
CA THR A 129 -16.80 -6.55 1.13
C THR A 129 -17.98 -7.51 1.19
N LYS A 130 -18.65 -7.64 2.34
CA LYS A 130 -19.81 -8.53 2.49
C LYS A 130 -20.98 -8.12 1.60
N ILE A 131 -21.24 -6.82 1.45
CA ILE A 131 -22.33 -6.33 0.58
C ILE A 131 -22.03 -6.72 -0.87
N THR A 132 -20.81 -6.49 -1.36
CA THR A 132 -20.44 -6.76 -2.76
C THR A 132 -20.35 -8.26 -3.06
N LEU A 133 -20.10 -9.10 -2.05
CA LEU A 133 -20.03 -10.55 -2.18
C LEU A 133 -21.38 -11.28 -2.03
N VAL A 134 -22.50 -10.57 -1.84
CA VAL A 134 -23.82 -11.22 -1.71
C VAL A 134 -24.11 -12.13 -2.91
N GLY A 135 -24.34 -13.42 -2.64
CA GLY A 135 -24.60 -14.42 -3.66
C GLY A 135 -23.40 -14.91 -4.47
N LYS A 136 -22.19 -14.43 -4.15
CA LYS A 136 -20.93 -14.81 -4.85
C LYS A 136 -20.08 -15.73 -3.98
N LYS A 137 -19.52 -16.77 -4.58
CA LYS A 137 -18.53 -17.68 -3.96
C LYS A 137 -17.14 -17.51 -4.57
N THR A 138 -17.09 -17.02 -5.78
CA THR A 138 -15.87 -16.68 -6.51
C THR A 138 -16.13 -15.40 -7.29
N VAL A 139 -15.08 -14.63 -7.54
CA VAL A 139 -15.12 -13.44 -8.39
C VAL A 139 -13.96 -13.46 -9.37
N ASN A 140 -14.09 -12.69 -10.45
CA ASN A 140 -13.05 -12.60 -11.45
C ASN A 140 -11.91 -11.70 -10.99
N LYS A 141 -12.19 -10.40 -10.86
CA LYS A 141 -11.23 -9.35 -10.46
C LYS A 141 -11.90 -8.42 -9.46
N VAL A 142 -11.10 -7.95 -8.50
CA VAL A 142 -11.49 -6.87 -7.58
C VAL A 142 -10.61 -5.67 -7.83
N TYR A 143 -11.19 -4.48 -7.96
CA TYR A 143 -10.47 -3.25 -8.23
C TYR A 143 -10.80 -2.16 -7.20
N ASP A 144 -9.77 -1.46 -6.74
CA ASP A 144 -9.89 -0.23 -5.95
C ASP A 144 -9.11 0.90 -6.62
N PRO A 145 -9.79 1.90 -7.20
CA PRO A 145 -9.16 3.03 -7.90
C PRO A 145 -8.43 4.02 -6.98
N ALA A 146 -8.57 3.90 -5.67
CA ALA A 146 -7.88 4.69 -4.65
C ALA A 146 -7.49 3.79 -3.47
N CYS A 147 -6.68 2.76 -3.76
CA CYS A 147 -6.53 1.60 -2.89
C CYS A 147 -5.82 1.88 -1.56
N GLY A 148 -5.18 3.03 -1.43
CA GLY A 148 -4.44 3.34 -0.21
C GLY A 148 -3.41 2.26 0.12
N SER A 149 -3.41 1.79 1.35
CA SER A 149 -2.57 0.66 1.81
C SER A 149 -3.06 -0.73 1.36
N GLY A 150 -4.13 -0.81 0.58
CA GLY A 150 -4.70 -2.07 0.11
C GLY A 150 -5.60 -2.79 1.12
N SER A 151 -5.91 -2.19 2.26
CA SER A 151 -6.66 -2.84 3.33
C SER A 151 -8.06 -3.31 2.89
N LEU A 152 -8.72 -2.55 2.01
CA LEU A 152 -10.03 -2.93 1.46
C LEU A 152 -9.91 -4.14 0.50
N LEU A 153 -8.91 -4.17 -0.36
CA LEU A 153 -8.62 -5.33 -1.23
C LEU A 153 -8.27 -6.59 -0.41
N LEU A 154 -7.44 -6.43 0.62
CA LEU A 154 -7.04 -7.52 1.51
C LEU A 154 -8.23 -8.10 2.28
N LYS A 155 -9.27 -7.30 2.55
CA LYS A 155 -10.49 -7.80 3.19
C LYS A 155 -11.23 -8.82 2.30
N PHE A 156 -11.18 -8.66 0.97
CA PHE A 156 -11.69 -9.68 0.04
C PHE A 156 -10.85 -10.96 0.09
N ALA A 157 -9.52 -10.84 0.14
CA ALA A 157 -8.63 -11.99 0.29
C ALA A 157 -8.94 -12.77 1.57
N LYS A 158 -9.20 -12.07 2.68
CA LYS A 158 -9.51 -12.68 3.98
C LYS A 158 -10.89 -13.34 4.01
N ILE A 159 -11.92 -12.70 3.45
CA ILE A 159 -13.32 -13.19 3.55
C ILE A 159 -13.60 -14.26 2.50
N LEU A 160 -13.15 -14.08 1.28
CA LEU A 160 -13.44 -14.97 0.15
C LEU A 160 -12.36 -16.04 -0.04
N GLY A 161 -11.11 -15.73 0.38
CA GLY A 161 -9.89 -16.46 0.03
C GLY A 161 -9.29 -15.94 -1.27
N SER A 162 -7.96 -15.72 -1.30
CA SER A 162 -7.26 -15.19 -2.47
C SER A 162 -7.45 -16.03 -3.73
N ASP A 163 -7.53 -17.35 -3.59
CA ASP A 163 -7.74 -18.29 -4.71
C ASP A 163 -9.13 -18.13 -5.37
N ASN A 164 -10.11 -17.66 -4.62
CA ASN A 164 -11.46 -17.41 -5.11
C ASN A 164 -11.61 -16.07 -5.84
N VAL A 165 -10.57 -15.22 -5.83
CA VAL A 165 -10.41 -14.08 -6.72
C VAL A 165 -9.52 -14.52 -7.89
N ARG A 166 -10.15 -15.00 -8.97
CA ARG A 166 -9.49 -15.81 -10.01
C ARG A 166 -8.32 -15.12 -10.69
N LEU A 167 -8.49 -13.85 -11.09
CA LEU A 167 -7.49 -13.04 -11.80
C LEU A 167 -6.86 -11.99 -10.90
N GLY A 168 -7.22 -11.99 -9.60
CA GLY A 168 -6.53 -11.21 -8.58
C GLY A 168 -7.11 -9.82 -8.29
N PHE A 169 -6.30 -9.07 -7.58
CA PHE A 169 -6.62 -7.76 -7.01
C PHE A 169 -5.92 -6.67 -7.80
N TYR A 170 -6.63 -5.60 -8.09
CA TYR A 170 -6.15 -4.45 -8.84
C TYR A 170 -6.30 -3.20 -8.01
N GLY A 171 -5.28 -2.37 -7.98
CA GLY A 171 -5.31 -1.14 -7.21
C GLY A 171 -4.57 -0.01 -7.91
N GLN A 172 -5.01 1.22 -7.68
CA GLN A 172 -4.26 2.40 -8.09
C GLN A 172 -4.15 3.37 -6.94
N GLU A 173 -2.97 3.97 -6.74
CA GLU A 173 -2.69 4.88 -5.66
C GLU A 173 -1.78 6.01 -6.16
N ILE A 174 -2.10 7.26 -5.78
CA ILE A 174 -1.36 8.44 -6.21
C ILE A 174 -0.12 8.71 -5.34
N ASN A 175 -0.15 8.30 -4.06
CA ASN A 175 0.93 8.56 -3.11
C ASN A 175 1.92 7.39 -3.12
N ILE A 176 3.20 7.69 -3.40
CA ILE A 176 4.26 6.67 -3.51
C ILE A 176 4.44 5.86 -2.21
N THR A 177 4.38 6.50 -1.05
CA THR A 177 4.54 5.82 0.25
C THR A 177 3.39 4.86 0.50
N THR A 178 2.15 5.29 0.25
CA THR A 178 0.96 4.46 0.43
C THR A 178 0.91 3.33 -0.61
N TYR A 179 1.34 3.61 -1.84
CA TYR A 179 1.50 2.59 -2.90
C TYR A 179 2.51 1.50 -2.52
N ASN A 180 3.71 1.89 -2.02
CA ASN A 180 4.72 0.94 -1.56
C ASN A 180 4.21 0.10 -0.40
N LEU A 181 3.46 0.73 0.50
CA LEU A 181 2.84 0.08 1.62
C LEU A 181 1.77 -0.93 1.21
N CYS A 182 0.96 -0.63 0.17
CA CYS A 182 0.02 -1.58 -0.40
C CYS A 182 0.73 -2.85 -0.88
N ARG A 183 1.84 -2.71 -1.62
CA ARG A 183 2.64 -3.84 -2.10
C ARG A 183 3.19 -4.70 -0.95
N ILE A 184 3.76 -4.04 0.06
CA ILE A 184 4.25 -4.72 1.27
C ILE A 184 3.11 -5.46 1.97
N ASN A 185 1.95 -4.84 2.12
CA ASN A 185 0.78 -5.46 2.74
C ASN A 185 0.31 -6.71 1.97
N MET A 186 0.27 -6.66 0.63
CA MET A 186 -0.07 -7.84 -0.17
C MET A 186 0.86 -9.00 0.13
N PHE A 187 2.17 -8.78 0.18
CA PHE A 187 3.14 -9.81 0.52
C PHE A 187 2.98 -10.33 1.96
N LEU A 188 2.74 -9.44 2.93
CA LEU A 188 2.57 -9.81 4.34
C LEU A 188 1.29 -10.66 4.57
N HIS A 189 0.30 -10.51 3.71
CA HIS A 189 -0.96 -11.26 3.76
C HIS A 189 -0.99 -12.45 2.80
N ASP A 190 0.18 -12.94 2.39
CA ASP A 190 0.32 -14.13 1.53
C ASP A 190 -0.44 -14.02 0.20
N VAL A 191 -0.68 -12.80 -0.29
CA VAL A 191 -1.19 -12.59 -1.64
C VAL A 191 -0.02 -12.77 -2.61
N SER A 192 -0.09 -13.80 -3.44
CA SER A 192 0.97 -14.08 -4.40
C SER A 192 1.16 -12.93 -5.40
N TYR A 193 2.39 -12.69 -5.85
CA TYR A 193 2.74 -11.61 -6.78
C TYR A 193 1.91 -11.63 -8.08
N ASP A 194 1.51 -12.80 -8.55
CA ASP A 194 0.65 -12.98 -9.73
C ASP A 194 -0.83 -12.68 -9.48
N LYS A 195 -1.20 -12.43 -8.22
CA LYS A 195 -2.57 -12.17 -7.76
C LYS A 195 -2.85 -10.72 -7.42
N PHE A 196 -1.86 -9.84 -7.44
CA PHE A 196 -2.12 -8.41 -7.27
C PHE A 196 -1.40 -7.59 -8.33
N ASN A 197 -2.04 -6.53 -8.76
CA ASN A 197 -1.51 -5.58 -9.74
C ASN A 197 -1.83 -4.16 -9.26
N THR A 198 -0.90 -3.57 -8.54
CA THR A 198 -1.03 -2.18 -8.07
C THR A 198 -0.23 -1.24 -8.96
N LYS A 199 -0.78 -0.07 -9.24
CA LYS A 199 -0.15 0.94 -10.10
C LYS A 199 -0.10 2.29 -9.38
N LEU A 200 1.04 3.00 -9.56
CA LEU A 200 1.22 4.36 -9.07
C LEU A 200 0.68 5.35 -10.10
N GLY A 201 -0.21 6.24 -9.68
CA GLY A 201 -0.73 7.32 -10.54
C GLY A 201 -2.08 7.85 -10.10
N ASP A 202 -2.46 8.98 -10.69
CA ASP A 202 -3.77 9.60 -10.45
C ASP A 202 -4.84 8.94 -11.33
N THR A 203 -5.72 8.18 -10.73
CA THR A 203 -6.80 7.44 -11.41
C THR A 203 -7.72 8.35 -12.22
N LEU A 204 -7.94 9.58 -11.78
CA LEU A 204 -8.88 10.49 -12.44
C LEU A 204 -8.34 10.99 -13.78
N ILE A 205 -7.02 11.11 -13.94
CA ILE A 205 -6.40 11.66 -15.15
C ILE A 205 -5.54 10.66 -15.92
N ASP A 206 -5.14 9.56 -15.28
CA ASP A 206 -4.24 8.54 -15.86
C ASP A 206 -4.62 7.14 -15.34
N PRO A 207 -5.76 6.58 -15.79
CA PRO A 207 -6.25 5.27 -15.35
C PRO A 207 -5.36 4.15 -15.89
N LYS A 208 -4.53 3.57 -15.02
CA LYS A 208 -3.52 2.56 -15.39
C LYS A 208 -4.11 1.17 -15.66
N HIS A 209 -5.35 0.93 -15.24
CA HIS A 209 -6.03 -0.35 -15.40
C HIS A 209 -7.13 -0.33 -16.47
N TRP A 210 -7.04 0.60 -17.41
CA TRP A 210 -8.03 0.71 -18.50
C TRP A 210 -8.11 -0.57 -19.34
N ASP A 211 -6.97 -1.17 -19.65
CA ASP A 211 -6.90 -2.39 -20.47
C ASP A 211 -7.16 -3.67 -19.65
N ASP A 212 -7.26 -3.56 -18.33
CA ASP A 212 -7.54 -4.69 -17.43
C ASP A 212 -9.04 -4.96 -17.26
N GLU A 213 -9.91 -4.10 -17.78
CA GLU A 213 -11.36 -4.26 -17.70
C GLU A 213 -11.86 -5.53 -18.46
N PRO A 214 -13.02 -6.08 -18.13
CA PRO A 214 -13.93 -5.63 -17.07
C PRO A 214 -13.52 -6.13 -15.69
N PHE A 215 -13.86 -5.33 -14.67
CA PHE A 215 -13.78 -5.73 -13.27
C PHE A 215 -15.15 -6.23 -12.80
N GLU A 216 -15.19 -7.39 -12.14
CA GLU A 216 -16.45 -7.90 -11.60
C GLU A 216 -16.88 -7.14 -10.34
N LEU A 217 -15.91 -6.72 -9.53
CA LEU A 217 -16.14 -5.90 -8.35
C LEU A 217 -15.23 -4.66 -8.38
N ILE A 218 -15.83 -3.51 -8.14
CA ILE A 218 -15.12 -2.27 -7.88
C ILE A 218 -15.54 -1.80 -6.50
N VAL A 219 -14.57 -1.52 -5.64
CA VAL A 219 -14.78 -1.05 -4.27
C VAL A 219 -13.80 0.08 -4.00
N SER A 220 -14.24 1.10 -3.29
CA SER A 220 -13.34 2.20 -2.95
C SER A 220 -13.84 2.98 -1.75
N ASN A 221 -12.91 3.53 -0.99
CA ASN A 221 -13.13 4.66 -0.10
C ASN A 221 -12.24 5.82 -0.59
N PRO A 222 -12.65 6.55 -1.64
CA PRO A 222 -11.83 7.58 -2.25
C PRO A 222 -11.68 8.79 -1.32
N PRO A 223 -10.63 9.63 -1.51
CA PRO A 223 -10.48 10.84 -0.74
C PRO A 223 -11.59 11.84 -1.05
N TYR A 224 -12.23 12.37 -0.01
CA TYR A 224 -13.35 13.31 -0.13
C TYR A 224 -12.90 14.77 -0.19
N SER A 225 -13.63 15.58 -0.94
CA SER A 225 -13.46 17.04 -1.00
C SER A 225 -12.05 17.49 -1.43
N ILE A 226 -11.36 16.69 -2.20
CA ILE A 226 -10.06 17.06 -2.78
C ILE A 226 -10.22 17.81 -4.09
N LYS A 227 -9.21 18.61 -4.43
CA LYS A 227 -9.10 19.25 -5.74
C LYS A 227 -8.58 18.24 -6.77
N TRP A 228 -9.05 18.38 -8.00
CA TRP A 228 -8.60 17.59 -9.15
C TRP A 228 -8.49 18.44 -10.40
N ALA A 229 -8.06 17.88 -11.53
CA ALA A 229 -7.91 18.63 -12.78
C ALA A 229 -9.23 19.22 -13.27
N GLY A 230 -10.33 18.46 -13.21
CA GLY A 230 -11.67 18.95 -13.55
C GLY A 230 -11.70 19.68 -14.89
N ASP A 231 -12.37 20.82 -14.93
CA ASP A 231 -12.52 21.70 -16.08
C ASP A 231 -11.24 22.43 -16.51
N ASP A 232 -10.17 22.39 -15.72
CA ASP A 232 -8.84 22.89 -16.12
C ASP A 232 -8.18 21.98 -17.19
N ASN A 233 -8.64 20.73 -17.34
CA ASN A 233 -8.21 19.83 -18.41
C ASN A 233 -9.34 19.54 -19.40
N PRO A 234 -9.41 20.26 -20.53
CA PRO A 234 -10.51 20.13 -21.49
C PRO A 234 -10.59 18.74 -22.15
N LEU A 235 -9.55 17.92 -22.07
CA LEU A 235 -9.57 16.56 -22.62
C LEU A 235 -10.45 15.63 -21.79
N LEU A 236 -10.61 15.91 -20.49
CA LEU A 236 -11.40 15.07 -19.60
C LEU A 236 -12.90 15.05 -19.95
N ILE A 237 -13.43 16.09 -20.59
CA ILE A 237 -14.85 16.10 -21.01
C ILE A 237 -15.15 15.00 -22.05
N ASN A 238 -14.13 14.58 -22.79
CA ASN A 238 -14.25 13.51 -23.79
C ASN A 238 -13.80 12.15 -23.28
N ASP A 239 -13.33 12.07 -22.04
CA ASP A 239 -12.99 10.79 -21.40
C ASP A 239 -14.27 9.95 -21.27
N PRO A 240 -14.26 8.67 -21.74
CA PRO A 240 -15.46 7.82 -21.73
C PRO A 240 -16.11 7.66 -20.36
N ARG A 241 -15.36 7.84 -19.26
CA ARG A 241 -15.89 7.79 -17.88
C ARG A 241 -16.76 9.01 -17.58
N PHE A 242 -16.37 10.20 -18.05
CA PHE A 242 -17.02 11.46 -17.71
C PHE A 242 -17.96 11.98 -18.81
N ALA A 243 -17.70 11.64 -20.07
CA ALA A 243 -18.47 12.10 -21.22
C ALA A 243 -20.00 11.85 -21.11
N PRO A 244 -20.48 10.72 -20.57
CA PRO A 244 -21.92 10.48 -20.42
C PRO A 244 -22.64 11.49 -19.52
N ALA A 245 -21.93 12.13 -18.59
CA ALA A 245 -22.53 13.16 -17.74
C ALA A 245 -22.71 14.52 -18.46
N GLY A 246 -21.97 14.74 -19.56
CA GLY A 246 -21.98 15.99 -20.31
C GLY A 246 -21.37 17.20 -19.59
N VAL A 247 -20.90 17.01 -18.35
CA VAL A 247 -20.26 18.04 -17.53
C VAL A 247 -19.29 17.38 -16.56
N LEU A 248 -18.15 18.02 -16.32
CA LEU A 248 -17.18 17.56 -15.34
C LEU A 248 -17.59 17.97 -13.93
N ALA A 249 -17.22 17.17 -12.94
CA ALA A 249 -17.32 17.55 -11.54
C ALA A 249 -16.49 18.82 -11.29
N PRO A 250 -16.91 19.71 -10.35
CA PRO A 250 -16.16 20.92 -10.04
C PRO A 250 -14.72 20.60 -9.64
N LYS A 251 -13.74 21.33 -10.14
CA LYS A 251 -12.32 21.14 -9.80
C LYS A 251 -11.99 21.24 -8.31
N SER A 252 -12.87 21.86 -7.55
CA SER A 252 -12.72 21.99 -6.09
C SER A 252 -13.12 20.72 -5.32
N LYS A 253 -13.82 19.76 -5.97
CA LYS A 253 -14.34 18.54 -5.34
C LYS A 253 -14.39 17.39 -6.35
N ALA A 254 -13.51 16.44 -6.17
CA ALA A 254 -13.41 15.25 -7.03
C ALA A 254 -14.45 14.16 -6.70
N ASP A 255 -15.25 14.33 -5.66
CA ASP A 255 -16.13 13.29 -5.09
C ASP A 255 -16.95 12.57 -6.17
N LEU A 256 -17.62 13.31 -7.05
CA LEU A 256 -18.42 12.71 -8.12
C LEU A 256 -17.56 12.10 -9.24
N ALA A 257 -16.36 12.61 -9.46
CA ALA A 257 -15.47 12.06 -10.48
C ALA A 257 -14.98 10.66 -10.12
N PHE A 258 -14.86 10.32 -8.83
CA PHE A 258 -14.53 8.97 -8.38
C PHE A 258 -15.69 7.96 -8.51
N ILE A 259 -16.92 8.43 -8.66
CA ILE A 259 -18.11 7.57 -8.81
C ILE A 259 -18.36 7.23 -10.28
N MET A 260 -17.91 8.11 -11.17
CA MET A 260 -18.10 7.98 -12.62
C MET A 260 -17.06 7.08 -13.25
#